data_c59750232515ee6740076024b7f93284
#
_entry.id   c59750232515ee6740076024b7f93284
#
_cell.length_a   1.000
_cell.length_b   1.000
_cell.length_c   1.000
_cell.angle_alpha   90.00
_cell.angle_beta   90.00
_cell.angle_gamma   90.00
#
_symmetry.space_group_name_H-M   'P 1'
#
loop_
_entity.id
_entity.type
_entity.pdbx_description
1 polymer ?
#
loop_
_entity_poly.entity_id
_entity_poly.type
_entity_poly.pdbx_seq_one_letter_code
_entity_poly.pdbx_strand_id
1 'polypeptide(L)'
;MRWAIGLMFAVSFAAPASALGPADVWLVVNKNVPESRQVADHYIARRGVPKGNVIELDLPKGEDISRLDYDLKLAGPMREALKDNKDRAKVLLTTYGVPLRVGAQPPNDEEKKEFDKLRPDLDAARKKLAELEKNKEADPKELAAVRAEANKLQGREELLTHRESHACVDSELMLLWWPKYKLEKWVPNPLYFQASDSYRKSNPPVVLTCRLDGPSAEIARRLVDDALAAEAKGLTGEVVIDARGIPFNKGNRDSGHGYGGYDESMRDAAKLLEKTGMKVTLDNKNEVLPVGSAKGVAIYCGWYSHGNFVDC
;
A
#
# COMPACT_ATOMS: atom_id res chain seq x y z
N MET A 1 -61.61 11.98 -34.71
CA MET A 1 -60.28 11.41 -34.92
C MET A 1 -59.48 11.68 -33.62
N ARG A 2 -59.28 10.67 -32.79
CA ARG A 2 -58.48 10.72 -31.57
C ARG A 2 -57.16 10.04 -31.81
N TRP A 3 -56.04 10.75 -31.79
CA TRP A 3 -54.70 10.21 -31.89
C TRP A 3 -54.22 9.81 -30.49
N ALA A 4 -54.01 8.50 -30.26
CA ALA A 4 -53.38 7.99 -29.06
C ALA A 4 -51.86 8.00 -29.30
N ILE A 5 -51.13 8.86 -28.56
CA ILE A 5 -49.68 8.86 -28.53
C ILE A 5 -49.26 7.77 -27.54
N GLY A 6 -48.75 6.65 -28.03
CA GLY A 6 -48.13 5.62 -27.21
C GLY A 6 -46.75 6.06 -26.72
N LEU A 7 -46.60 6.31 -25.43
CA LEU A 7 -45.30 6.59 -24.77
C LEU A 7 -44.56 5.25 -24.60
N MET A 8 -43.54 5.02 -25.43
CA MET A 8 -42.68 3.85 -25.35
C MET A 8 -41.64 4.13 -24.24
N PHE A 9 -41.81 3.54 -23.06
CA PHE A 9 -40.80 3.54 -21.99
C PHE A 9 -39.66 2.61 -22.39
N ALA A 10 -38.51 3.17 -22.79
CA ALA A 10 -37.27 2.43 -22.92
C ALA A 10 -36.73 2.12 -21.51
N VAL A 11 -36.94 0.92 -21.03
CA VAL A 11 -36.31 0.43 -19.80
C VAL A 11 -34.84 0.13 -20.15
N SER A 12 -33.94 1.06 -19.84
CA SER A 12 -32.50 0.79 -19.89
C SER A 12 -32.15 -0.21 -18.77
N PHE A 13 -31.95 -1.46 -19.14
CA PHE A 13 -31.31 -2.43 -18.25
C PHE A 13 -29.85 -2.02 -18.11
N ALA A 14 -29.50 -1.35 -17.01
CA ALA A 14 -28.12 -1.26 -16.58
C ALA A 14 -27.63 -2.69 -16.34
N ALA A 15 -26.66 -3.16 -17.13
CA ALA A 15 -26.03 -4.45 -16.87
C ALA A 15 -25.47 -4.43 -15.45
N PRO A 16 -25.77 -5.46 -14.62
CA PRO A 16 -25.21 -5.53 -13.29
C PRO A 16 -23.69 -5.49 -13.40
N ALA A 17 -23.04 -4.62 -12.60
CA ALA A 17 -21.59 -4.64 -12.49
C ALA A 17 -21.19 -6.06 -12.08
N SER A 18 -20.50 -6.79 -12.98
CA SER A 18 -20.07 -8.15 -12.70
C SER A 18 -19.11 -8.11 -11.52
N ALA A 19 -19.41 -8.83 -10.45
CA ALA A 19 -18.47 -9.01 -9.34
C ALA A 19 -17.21 -9.68 -9.87
N LEU A 20 -16.05 -9.31 -9.27
CA LEU A 20 -14.77 -9.95 -9.59
C LEU A 20 -14.86 -11.45 -9.32
N GLY A 21 -14.40 -12.24 -10.28
CA GLY A 21 -14.38 -13.69 -10.18
C GLY A 21 -12.96 -14.27 -10.39
N PRO A 22 -12.82 -15.59 -10.21
CA PRO A 22 -11.52 -16.25 -10.38
C PRO A 22 -10.86 -16.01 -11.75
N ALA A 23 -11.66 -15.85 -12.81
CA ALA A 23 -11.16 -15.61 -14.16
C ALA A 23 -10.53 -14.22 -14.37
N ASP A 24 -10.84 -13.27 -13.47
CA ASP A 24 -10.31 -11.91 -13.52
C ASP A 24 -8.93 -11.79 -12.84
N VAL A 25 -8.51 -12.83 -12.08
CA VAL A 25 -7.26 -12.85 -11.31
C VAL A 25 -6.13 -13.47 -12.13
N TRP A 26 -5.00 -12.79 -12.18
CA TRP A 26 -3.79 -13.25 -12.83
C TRP A 26 -2.63 -13.25 -11.82
N LEU A 27 -1.94 -14.38 -11.70
CA LEU A 27 -0.85 -14.56 -10.75
C LEU A 27 0.49 -14.22 -11.39
N VAL A 28 1.30 -13.47 -10.65
CA VAL A 28 2.67 -13.12 -11.02
C VAL A 28 3.63 -13.94 -10.18
N VAL A 29 4.47 -14.72 -10.84
CA VAL A 29 5.36 -15.69 -10.22
C VAL A 29 6.81 -15.38 -10.58
N ASN A 30 7.71 -15.42 -9.60
CA ASN A 30 9.15 -15.39 -9.84
C ASN A 30 9.68 -16.79 -10.07
N LYS A 31 10.04 -17.13 -11.31
CA LYS A 31 10.56 -18.47 -11.66
C LYS A 31 11.89 -18.85 -10.99
N ASN A 32 12.62 -17.83 -10.47
CA ASN A 32 13.89 -18.05 -9.77
C ASN A 32 13.72 -18.40 -8.28
N VAL A 33 12.46 -18.33 -7.79
CA VAL A 33 12.05 -18.71 -6.43
C VAL A 33 11.02 -19.83 -6.55
N PRO A 34 11.39 -21.10 -6.41
CA PRO A 34 10.47 -22.24 -6.60
C PRO A 34 9.22 -22.16 -5.71
N GLU A 35 9.36 -21.60 -4.52
CA GLU A 35 8.25 -21.39 -3.58
C GLU A 35 7.18 -20.42 -4.12
N SER A 36 7.57 -19.48 -4.98
CA SER A 36 6.65 -18.55 -5.65
C SER A 36 5.59 -19.32 -6.44
N ARG A 37 6.03 -20.33 -7.19
CA ARG A 37 5.14 -21.21 -7.94
C ARG A 37 4.28 -22.07 -7.04
N GLN A 38 4.81 -22.60 -5.95
CA GLN A 38 4.05 -23.40 -4.99
C GLN A 38 2.91 -22.59 -4.34
N VAL A 39 3.16 -21.34 -4.00
CA VAL A 39 2.12 -20.42 -3.46
C VAL A 39 1.05 -20.16 -4.52
N ALA A 40 1.45 -19.91 -5.77
CA ALA A 40 0.51 -19.70 -6.87
C ALA A 40 -0.37 -20.95 -7.11
N ASP A 41 0.20 -22.13 -7.19
CA ASP A 41 -0.52 -23.38 -7.41
C ASP A 41 -1.52 -23.67 -6.28
N HIS A 42 -1.13 -23.39 -5.03
CA HIS A 42 -2.02 -23.51 -3.88
C HIS A 42 -3.22 -22.54 -4.02
N TYR A 43 -2.97 -21.26 -4.34
CA TYR A 43 -4.04 -20.28 -4.55
C TYR A 43 -4.99 -20.69 -5.66
N ILE A 44 -4.46 -21.14 -6.82
CA ILE A 44 -5.23 -21.63 -7.96
C ILE A 44 -6.15 -22.78 -7.55
N ALA A 45 -5.60 -23.78 -6.85
CA ALA A 45 -6.36 -24.94 -6.41
C ALA A 45 -7.47 -24.58 -5.41
N ARG A 46 -7.21 -23.63 -4.52
CA ARG A 46 -8.14 -23.24 -3.44
C ARG A 46 -9.20 -22.23 -3.89
N ARG A 47 -8.89 -21.37 -4.87
CA ARG A 47 -9.75 -20.27 -5.32
C ARG A 47 -10.35 -20.50 -6.71
N GLY A 48 -10.01 -21.57 -7.39
CA GLY A 48 -10.56 -21.91 -8.70
C GLY A 48 -10.09 -20.99 -9.84
N VAL A 49 -8.94 -20.35 -9.70
CA VAL A 49 -8.37 -19.52 -10.76
C VAL A 49 -7.96 -20.41 -11.95
N PRO A 50 -8.22 -19.99 -13.21
CA PRO A 50 -7.79 -20.74 -14.37
C PRO A 50 -6.27 -20.96 -14.38
N LYS A 51 -5.80 -22.18 -14.62
CA LYS A 51 -4.36 -22.53 -14.65
C LYS A 51 -3.56 -21.72 -15.66
N GLY A 52 -4.20 -21.22 -16.72
CA GLY A 52 -3.57 -20.34 -17.72
C GLY A 52 -3.36 -18.89 -17.26
N ASN A 53 -3.94 -18.50 -16.13
CA ASN A 53 -3.80 -17.13 -15.59
C ASN A 53 -2.55 -17.00 -14.72
N VAL A 54 -1.42 -17.58 -15.13
CA VAL A 54 -0.13 -17.48 -14.44
C VAL A 54 0.90 -16.88 -15.38
N ILE A 55 1.59 -15.86 -14.91
CA ILE A 55 2.69 -15.21 -15.63
C ILE A 55 3.97 -15.45 -14.84
N GLU A 56 4.86 -16.27 -15.41
CA GLU A 56 6.15 -16.60 -14.81
C GLU A 56 7.24 -15.70 -15.37
N LEU A 57 7.90 -14.95 -14.49
CA LEU A 57 8.90 -13.96 -14.84
C LEU A 57 10.27 -14.28 -14.27
N ASP A 58 11.31 -13.87 -14.99
CA ASP A 58 12.70 -13.99 -14.59
C ASP A 58 13.11 -12.77 -13.75
N LEU A 59 12.78 -12.80 -12.47
CA LEU A 59 12.98 -11.67 -11.56
C LEU A 59 14.18 -11.91 -10.63
N PRO A 60 14.81 -10.87 -10.11
CA PRO A 60 15.85 -11.04 -9.08
C PRO A 60 15.26 -11.74 -7.84
N LYS A 61 16.13 -12.40 -7.09
CA LYS A 61 15.81 -12.94 -5.78
C LYS A 61 15.93 -11.82 -4.76
N GLY A 62 15.07 -11.84 -3.75
CA GLY A 62 15.04 -10.82 -2.68
C GLY A 62 13.94 -9.78 -2.90
N GLU A 63 13.99 -8.73 -2.10
CA GLU A 63 12.89 -7.76 -1.99
C GLU A 63 13.02 -6.57 -2.96
N ASP A 64 14.19 -6.34 -3.52
CA ASP A 64 14.47 -5.17 -4.36
C ASP A 64 14.64 -5.54 -5.82
N ILE A 65 14.10 -4.70 -6.71
CA ILE A 65 14.34 -4.73 -8.14
C ILE A 65 14.77 -3.34 -8.60
N SER A 66 15.81 -3.26 -9.46
CA SER A 66 16.21 -1.99 -10.03
C SER A 66 15.10 -1.43 -10.93
N ARG A 67 15.05 -0.11 -11.12
CA ARG A 67 14.11 0.53 -12.04
C ARG A 67 14.21 -0.05 -13.45
N LEU A 68 15.42 -0.25 -13.93
CA LEU A 68 15.66 -0.83 -15.25
C LEU A 68 15.14 -2.27 -15.33
N ASP A 69 15.45 -3.10 -14.34
CA ASP A 69 14.96 -4.50 -14.33
C ASP A 69 13.44 -4.57 -14.16
N TYR A 70 12.84 -3.66 -13.39
CA TYR A 70 11.39 -3.55 -13.30
C TYR A 70 10.76 -3.34 -14.69
N ASP A 71 11.30 -2.40 -15.46
CA ASP A 71 10.77 -2.11 -16.81
C ASP A 71 11.00 -3.27 -17.78
N LEU A 72 12.22 -3.86 -17.76
CA LEU A 72 12.62 -4.89 -18.73
C LEU A 72 12.18 -6.30 -18.37
N LYS A 73 12.14 -6.66 -17.09
CA LYS A 73 11.89 -8.05 -16.64
C LYS A 73 10.51 -8.25 -16.02
N LEU A 74 9.83 -7.15 -15.59
CA LEU A 74 8.52 -7.26 -14.97
C LEU A 74 7.45 -6.54 -15.81
N ALA A 75 7.45 -5.22 -15.87
CA ALA A 75 6.37 -4.46 -16.50
C ALA A 75 6.25 -4.69 -18.02
N GLY A 76 7.35 -4.74 -18.75
CA GLY A 76 7.37 -5.04 -20.17
C GLY A 76 6.81 -6.42 -20.51
N PRO A 77 7.37 -7.50 -19.94
CA PRO A 77 6.84 -8.86 -20.12
C PRO A 77 5.38 -9.03 -19.66
N MET A 78 4.97 -8.35 -18.58
CA MET A 78 3.57 -8.36 -18.13
C MET A 78 2.63 -7.74 -19.18
N ARG A 79 3.01 -6.60 -19.77
CA ARG A 79 2.22 -5.96 -20.84
C ARG A 79 2.09 -6.87 -22.04
N GLU A 80 3.17 -7.54 -22.44
CA GLU A 80 3.16 -8.48 -23.57
C GLU A 80 2.29 -9.70 -23.26
N ALA A 81 2.43 -10.32 -22.11
CA ALA A 81 1.65 -11.50 -21.70
C ALA A 81 0.14 -11.20 -21.61
N LEU A 82 -0.22 -9.97 -21.25
CA LEU A 82 -1.61 -9.57 -21.02
C LEU A 82 -2.23 -8.79 -22.18
N LYS A 83 -1.54 -8.55 -23.28
CA LYS A 83 -2.02 -7.69 -24.38
C LYS A 83 -3.40 -8.10 -24.90
N ASP A 84 -3.64 -9.41 -25.04
CA ASP A 84 -4.89 -9.98 -25.54
C ASP A 84 -5.94 -10.22 -24.42
N ASN A 85 -5.56 -9.99 -23.18
CA ASN A 85 -6.39 -10.18 -21.98
C ASN A 85 -6.54 -8.91 -21.13
N LYS A 86 -6.23 -7.75 -21.70
CA LYS A 86 -6.23 -6.48 -20.98
C LYS A 86 -7.54 -6.20 -20.24
N ASP A 87 -8.67 -6.49 -20.86
CA ASP A 87 -10.00 -6.25 -20.27
C ASP A 87 -10.42 -7.34 -19.26
N ARG A 88 -9.77 -8.51 -19.32
CA ARG A 88 -10.03 -9.65 -18.43
C ARG A 88 -9.12 -9.66 -17.21
N ALA A 89 -7.87 -9.20 -17.35
CA ALA A 89 -6.90 -9.15 -16.28
C ALA A 89 -7.20 -7.95 -15.36
N LYS A 90 -8.17 -8.08 -14.48
CA LYS A 90 -8.59 -6.99 -13.58
C LYS A 90 -7.80 -6.94 -12.30
N VAL A 91 -7.26 -8.09 -11.88
CA VAL A 91 -6.48 -8.23 -10.64
C VAL A 91 -5.16 -8.92 -10.93
N LEU A 92 -4.06 -8.33 -10.54
CA LEU A 92 -2.73 -8.94 -10.52
C LEU A 92 -2.40 -9.35 -9.09
N LEU A 93 -2.18 -10.63 -8.88
CA LEU A 93 -1.78 -11.19 -7.60
C LEU A 93 -0.30 -11.56 -7.65
N THR A 94 0.56 -10.76 -7.01
CA THR A 94 1.97 -11.08 -6.85
C THR A 94 2.14 -12.12 -5.74
N THR A 95 2.93 -13.15 -5.99
CA THR A 95 3.15 -14.23 -5.04
C THR A 95 4.49 -14.08 -4.32
N TYR A 96 4.67 -14.83 -3.26
CA TYR A 96 5.92 -14.94 -2.49
C TYR A 96 7.16 -14.97 -3.39
N GLY A 97 8.18 -14.17 -3.06
CA GLY A 97 9.42 -14.10 -3.84
C GLY A 97 9.38 -13.19 -5.08
N VAL A 98 8.26 -12.55 -5.39
CA VAL A 98 8.23 -11.40 -6.31
C VAL A 98 8.73 -10.16 -5.56
N PRO A 99 9.69 -9.40 -6.09
CA PRO A 99 10.23 -8.23 -5.39
C PRO A 99 9.15 -7.26 -4.87
N LEU A 100 9.47 -6.59 -3.77
CA LEU A 100 8.56 -5.65 -3.09
C LEU A 100 8.78 -4.21 -3.54
N ARG A 101 10.06 -3.83 -3.76
CA ARG A 101 10.48 -2.44 -3.95
C ARG A 101 11.14 -2.24 -5.31
N VAL A 102 10.74 -1.19 -5.99
CA VAL A 102 11.40 -0.70 -7.20
C VAL A 102 12.37 0.41 -6.81
N GLY A 103 13.63 0.26 -7.18
CA GLY A 103 14.67 1.26 -6.95
C GLY A 103 14.38 2.59 -7.65
N ALA A 104 15.02 3.65 -7.17
CA ALA A 104 14.95 4.96 -7.79
C ALA A 104 15.46 4.93 -9.23
N GLN A 105 15.03 5.92 -10.01
CA GLN A 105 15.62 6.18 -11.31
C GLN A 105 17.12 6.51 -11.13
N PRO A 106 18.02 5.86 -11.86
CA PRO A 106 19.45 6.16 -11.74
C PRO A 106 19.74 7.60 -12.19
N PRO A 107 20.58 8.35 -11.45
CA PRO A 107 21.00 9.67 -11.86
C PRO A 107 21.85 9.60 -13.15
N ASN A 108 21.74 10.61 -13.99
CA ASN A 108 22.61 10.77 -15.15
C ASN A 108 24.05 11.17 -14.75
N ASP A 109 24.95 11.28 -15.70
CA ASP A 109 26.37 11.52 -15.41
C ASP A 109 26.65 12.93 -14.87
N GLU A 110 25.82 13.91 -15.22
CA GLU A 110 25.93 15.28 -14.69
C GLU A 110 25.44 15.33 -13.24
N GLU A 111 24.31 14.71 -12.96
CA GLU A 111 23.74 14.56 -11.61
C GLU A 111 24.68 13.81 -10.67
N LYS A 112 25.32 12.74 -11.15
CA LYS A 112 26.36 12.02 -10.39
C LYS A 112 27.54 12.92 -10.03
N LYS A 113 28.07 13.67 -11.00
CA LYS A 113 29.17 14.61 -10.77
C LYS A 113 28.80 15.71 -9.78
N GLU A 114 27.58 16.21 -9.85
CA GLU A 114 27.07 17.20 -8.90
C GLU A 114 26.91 16.60 -7.49
N PHE A 115 26.38 15.40 -7.40
CA PHE A 115 26.25 14.69 -6.13
C PHE A 115 27.61 14.39 -5.48
N ASP A 116 28.62 13.98 -6.27
CA ASP A 116 29.96 13.74 -5.75
C ASP A 116 30.62 15.02 -5.18
N LYS A 117 30.30 16.19 -5.73
CA LYS A 117 30.73 17.49 -5.18
C LYS A 117 29.95 17.88 -3.92
N LEU A 118 28.65 17.53 -3.84
CA LEU A 118 27.80 17.87 -2.72
C LEU A 118 28.09 17.00 -1.48
N ARG A 119 28.49 15.74 -1.69
CA ARG A 119 28.64 14.73 -0.62
C ARG A 119 29.50 15.18 0.57
N PRO A 120 30.71 15.75 0.38
CA PRO A 120 31.54 16.17 1.52
C PRO A 120 30.85 17.20 2.42
N ASP A 121 30.15 18.18 1.84
CA ASP A 121 29.44 19.22 2.58
C ASP A 121 28.24 18.66 3.33
N LEU A 122 27.51 17.75 2.69
CA LEU A 122 26.39 17.05 3.30
C LEU A 122 26.83 16.19 4.50
N ASP A 123 27.91 15.42 4.35
CA ASP A 123 28.46 14.59 5.42
C ASP A 123 28.96 15.44 6.60
N ALA A 124 29.63 16.56 6.32
CA ALA A 124 30.05 17.51 7.33
C ALA A 124 28.86 18.14 8.09
N ALA A 125 27.82 18.55 7.35
CA ALA A 125 26.62 19.13 7.95
C ALA A 125 25.86 18.09 8.81
N ARG A 126 25.71 16.85 8.36
CA ARG A 126 25.09 15.75 9.12
C ARG A 126 25.87 15.44 10.39
N LYS A 127 27.20 15.39 10.31
CA LYS A 127 28.06 15.15 11.48
C LYS A 127 27.92 16.29 12.50
N LYS A 128 28.02 17.54 12.07
CA LYS A 128 27.84 18.70 12.94
C LYS A 128 26.46 18.73 13.61
N LEU A 129 25.41 18.43 12.86
CA LEU A 129 24.04 18.35 13.39
C LEU A 129 23.94 17.28 14.47
N ALA A 130 24.46 16.08 14.22
CA ALA A 130 24.41 14.98 15.19
C ALA A 130 25.23 15.27 16.45
N GLU A 131 26.31 16.03 16.37
CA GLU A 131 27.11 16.49 17.52
C GLU A 131 26.32 17.51 18.35
N LEU A 132 25.69 18.49 17.72
CA LEU A 132 24.88 19.51 18.41
C LEU A 132 23.63 18.91 19.04
N GLU A 133 22.95 17.96 18.41
CA GLU A 133 21.76 17.27 18.97
C GLU A 133 22.09 16.44 20.22
N LYS A 134 23.32 15.95 20.36
CA LYS A 134 23.80 15.27 21.58
C LYS A 134 24.16 16.22 22.70
N ASN A 135 24.52 17.45 22.40
CA ASN A 135 24.91 18.46 23.36
C ASN A 135 23.68 19.17 23.95
N LYS A 136 23.31 18.85 25.19
CA LYS A 136 22.17 19.47 25.89
C LYS A 136 22.32 20.98 26.14
N GLU A 137 23.53 21.53 26.05
CA GLU A 137 23.85 22.95 26.23
C GLU A 137 24.06 23.68 24.89
N ALA A 138 23.77 23.03 23.77
CA ALA A 138 23.92 23.65 22.46
C ALA A 138 23.01 24.88 22.31
N ASP A 139 23.55 25.94 21.70
CA ASP A 139 22.75 27.13 21.39
C ASP A 139 21.61 26.76 20.43
N PRO A 140 20.33 26.99 20.81
CA PRO A 140 19.19 26.70 19.94
C PRO A 140 19.23 27.38 18.59
N LYS A 141 19.85 28.57 18.48
CA LYS A 141 20.01 29.28 17.21
C LYS A 141 21.03 28.59 16.29
N GLU A 142 22.15 28.15 16.87
CA GLU A 142 23.16 27.39 16.11
C GLU A 142 22.59 26.05 15.65
N LEU A 143 21.90 25.32 16.53
CA LEU A 143 21.25 24.06 16.18
C LEU A 143 20.23 24.25 15.05
N ALA A 144 19.40 25.29 15.10
CA ALA A 144 18.42 25.59 14.05
C ALA A 144 19.10 25.92 12.72
N ALA A 145 20.19 26.71 12.72
CA ALA A 145 20.94 27.06 11.52
C ALA A 145 21.59 25.84 10.86
N VAL A 146 22.25 25.00 11.66
CA VAL A 146 22.91 23.78 11.13
C VAL A 146 21.87 22.79 10.62
N ARG A 147 20.71 22.65 11.29
CA ARG A 147 19.60 21.80 10.83
C ARG A 147 19.04 22.31 9.51
N ALA A 148 18.87 23.62 9.35
CA ALA A 148 18.39 24.21 8.10
C ALA A 148 19.35 23.94 6.93
N GLU A 149 20.66 24.08 7.15
CA GLU A 149 21.66 23.79 6.12
C GLU A 149 21.73 22.30 5.80
N ALA A 150 21.71 21.40 6.80
CA ALA A 150 21.67 19.97 6.58
C ALA A 150 20.43 19.55 5.77
N ASN A 151 19.26 20.10 6.09
CA ASN A 151 18.01 19.83 5.37
C ASN A 151 18.07 20.34 3.91
N LYS A 152 18.67 21.49 3.67
CA LYS A 152 18.85 22.05 2.32
C LYS A 152 19.75 21.14 1.47
N LEU A 153 20.89 20.73 2.01
CA LEU A 153 21.83 19.82 1.32
C LEU A 153 21.18 18.44 1.08
N GLN A 154 20.45 17.92 2.06
CA GLN A 154 19.70 16.68 1.92
C GLN A 154 18.60 16.78 0.84
N GLY A 155 17.88 17.88 0.78
CA GLY A 155 16.89 18.10 -0.29
C GLY A 155 17.54 18.11 -1.68
N ARG A 156 18.77 18.65 -1.78
CA ARG A 156 19.54 18.60 -3.06
C ARG A 156 20.00 17.18 -3.38
N GLU A 157 20.48 16.40 -2.40
CA GLU A 157 20.79 14.97 -2.56
C GLU A 157 19.59 14.20 -3.09
N GLU A 158 18.42 14.39 -2.47
CA GLU A 158 17.18 13.68 -2.85
C GLU A 158 16.78 13.96 -4.31
N LEU A 159 16.95 15.20 -4.77
CA LEU A 159 16.72 15.57 -6.17
C LEU A 159 17.72 14.91 -7.11
N LEU A 160 19.02 14.96 -6.79
CA LEU A 160 20.10 14.41 -7.63
C LEU A 160 20.08 12.88 -7.69
N THR A 161 19.60 12.23 -6.63
CA THR A 161 19.50 10.77 -6.54
C THR A 161 18.13 10.23 -6.95
N HIS A 162 17.22 11.10 -7.36
CA HIS A 162 15.84 10.76 -7.70
C HIS A 162 15.13 9.92 -6.62
N ARG A 163 15.45 10.16 -5.35
CA ARG A 163 14.96 9.38 -4.23
C ARG A 163 13.43 9.24 -4.21
N GLU A 164 12.73 10.29 -4.63
CA GLU A 164 11.27 10.30 -4.69
C GLU A 164 10.68 9.35 -5.76
N SER A 165 11.52 8.79 -6.63
CA SER A 165 11.10 7.82 -7.66
C SER A 165 11.13 6.36 -7.20
N HIS A 166 11.51 6.08 -5.95
CA HIS A 166 11.29 4.76 -5.34
C HIS A 166 9.81 4.42 -5.28
N ALA A 167 9.47 3.16 -5.48
CA ALA A 167 8.09 2.71 -5.47
C ALA A 167 7.94 1.30 -4.89
N CYS A 168 6.70 0.97 -4.51
CA CYS A 168 6.29 -0.41 -4.31
C CYS A 168 5.98 -1.05 -5.66
N VAL A 169 6.44 -2.28 -5.89
CA VAL A 169 6.17 -3.04 -7.12
C VAL A 169 4.67 -3.13 -7.40
N ASP A 170 3.87 -3.40 -6.38
CA ASP A 170 2.42 -3.55 -6.54
C ASP A 170 1.76 -2.22 -6.94
N SER A 171 2.23 -1.09 -6.40
CA SER A 171 1.74 0.24 -6.78
C SER A 171 2.11 0.61 -8.22
N GLU A 172 3.30 0.27 -8.67
CA GLU A 172 3.72 0.47 -10.06
C GLU A 172 2.91 -0.42 -11.02
N LEU A 173 2.65 -1.67 -10.64
CA LEU A 173 1.82 -2.58 -11.42
C LEU A 173 0.37 -2.11 -11.57
N MET A 174 -0.18 -1.35 -10.63
CA MET A 174 -1.48 -0.71 -10.81
C MET A 174 -1.51 0.18 -12.05
N LEU A 175 -0.39 0.81 -12.38
CA LEU A 175 -0.22 1.70 -13.52
C LEU A 175 0.28 0.97 -14.79
N LEU A 176 0.16 -0.36 -14.85
CA LEU A 176 0.71 -1.20 -15.93
C LEU A 176 0.37 -0.68 -17.33
N TRP A 177 -0.84 -0.17 -17.52
CA TRP A 177 -1.32 0.32 -18.81
C TRP A 177 -1.11 1.80 -19.06
N TRP A 178 -0.51 2.51 -18.11
CA TRP A 178 -0.19 3.92 -18.28
C TRP A 178 1.05 4.07 -19.15
N PRO A 179 1.00 4.83 -20.26
CA PRO A 179 2.13 4.93 -21.21
C PRO A 179 3.29 5.70 -20.59
N LYS A 180 2.98 6.72 -19.80
CA LYS A 180 3.94 7.58 -19.08
C LYS A 180 3.27 8.19 -17.86
N TYR A 181 4.01 8.32 -16.79
CA TYR A 181 3.68 9.09 -15.59
C TYR A 181 4.97 9.59 -14.95
N LYS A 182 4.87 10.63 -14.15
CA LYS A 182 6.03 11.15 -13.44
C LYS A 182 6.43 10.19 -12.33
N LEU A 183 7.72 9.91 -12.24
CA LEU A 183 8.31 9.15 -11.15
C LEU A 183 8.55 10.09 -9.96
N GLU A 184 7.48 10.47 -9.32
CA GLU A 184 7.44 11.34 -8.15
C GLU A 184 6.97 10.53 -6.92
N LYS A 185 7.01 11.16 -5.76
CA LYS A 185 6.67 10.58 -4.46
C LYS A 185 5.32 9.85 -4.45
N TRP A 186 4.33 10.39 -5.12
CA TRP A 186 3.03 9.76 -5.29
C TRP A 186 2.33 10.25 -6.57
N VAL A 187 1.56 9.34 -7.14
CA VAL A 187 0.64 9.62 -8.24
C VAL A 187 -0.79 9.58 -7.68
N PRO A 188 -1.66 10.55 -7.97
CA PRO A 188 -3.05 10.50 -7.51
C PRO A 188 -3.73 9.20 -7.96
N ASN A 189 -4.42 8.53 -7.04
CA ASN A 189 -5.12 7.28 -7.34
C ASN A 189 -6.49 7.56 -7.99
N PRO A 190 -6.73 7.12 -9.24
CA PRO A 190 -8.04 7.31 -9.89
C PRO A 190 -9.19 6.59 -9.17
N LEU A 191 -8.89 5.56 -8.36
CA LEU A 191 -9.89 4.85 -7.57
C LEU A 191 -10.23 5.56 -6.24
N TYR A 192 -9.51 6.63 -5.91
CA TYR A 192 -9.85 7.42 -4.73
C TYR A 192 -11.27 7.98 -4.86
N PHE A 193 -12.10 7.82 -3.83
CA PHE A 193 -13.53 8.15 -3.90
C PHE A 193 -13.81 9.63 -4.20
N GLN A 194 -12.88 10.53 -3.87
CA GLN A 194 -12.96 11.97 -4.18
C GLN A 194 -12.21 12.36 -5.46
N ALA A 195 -11.63 11.41 -6.21
CA ALA A 195 -11.01 11.73 -7.48
C ALA A 195 -12.04 12.30 -8.47
N SER A 196 -11.70 13.40 -9.15
CA SER A 196 -12.62 14.04 -10.09
C SER A 196 -12.88 13.13 -11.31
N ASP A 197 -14.07 13.25 -11.88
CA ASP A 197 -14.42 12.49 -13.10
C ASP A 197 -13.52 12.87 -14.29
N SER A 198 -13.06 14.12 -14.37
CA SER A 198 -12.12 14.52 -15.41
C SER A 198 -10.79 13.82 -15.27
N TYR A 199 -10.27 13.69 -14.03
CA TYR A 199 -9.03 12.96 -13.77
C TYR A 199 -9.17 11.47 -14.12
N ARG A 200 -10.27 10.83 -13.73
CA ARG A 200 -10.56 9.41 -14.07
C ARG A 200 -10.64 9.19 -15.56
N LYS A 201 -11.28 10.08 -16.30
CA LYS A 201 -11.46 9.96 -17.76
C LYS A 201 -10.19 10.28 -18.56
N SER A 202 -9.28 11.10 -18.01
CA SER A 202 -8.05 11.50 -18.71
C SER A 202 -6.91 10.48 -18.54
N ASN A 203 -7.06 9.51 -17.65
CA ASN A 203 -6.05 8.49 -17.41
C ASN A 203 -6.56 7.10 -17.82
N PRO A 204 -5.68 6.21 -18.29
CA PRO A 204 -6.05 4.82 -18.52
C PRO A 204 -6.57 4.16 -17.23
N PRO A 205 -7.39 3.11 -17.31
CA PRO A 205 -7.81 2.38 -16.13
C PRO A 205 -6.60 1.78 -15.41
N VAL A 206 -6.67 1.73 -14.08
CA VAL A 206 -5.69 1.03 -13.25
C VAL A 206 -6.05 -0.45 -13.16
N VAL A 207 -5.04 -1.30 -12.97
CA VAL A 207 -5.23 -2.72 -12.64
C VAL A 207 -5.23 -2.85 -11.11
N LEU A 208 -6.15 -3.60 -10.55
CA LEU A 208 -6.09 -3.90 -9.13
C LEU A 208 -4.89 -4.81 -8.84
N THR A 209 -4.19 -4.54 -7.78
CA THR A 209 -3.05 -5.35 -7.34
C THR A 209 -3.27 -5.84 -5.92
N CYS A 210 -2.82 -7.04 -5.66
CA CYS A 210 -2.75 -7.61 -4.33
C CYS A 210 -1.51 -8.52 -4.23
N ARG A 211 -1.12 -8.84 -3.00
CA ARG A 211 0.07 -9.64 -2.74
C ARG A 211 -0.25 -10.77 -1.78
N LEU A 212 0.28 -11.93 -2.10
CA LEU A 212 0.25 -13.12 -1.23
C LEU A 212 1.68 -13.45 -0.84
N ASP A 213 2.10 -12.91 0.29
CA ASP A 213 3.47 -12.96 0.80
C ASP A 213 3.48 -13.13 2.31
N GLY A 214 4.67 -13.28 2.90
CA GLY A 214 4.86 -13.41 4.32
C GLY A 214 6.31 -13.80 4.65
N PRO A 215 6.64 -14.00 5.93
CA PRO A 215 7.98 -14.44 6.35
C PRO A 215 8.44 -15.76 5.72
N SER A 216 7.50 -16.60 5.27
CA SER A 216 7.78 -17.83 4.54
C SER A 216 6.65 -18.15 3.56
N ALA A 217 6.96 -18.97 2.55
CA ALA A 217 5.97 -19.49 1.60
C ALA A 217 4.86 -20.33 2.27
N GLU A 218 5.17 -20.97 3.38
CA GLU A 218 4.20 -21.73 4.19
C GLU A 218 3.17 -20.77 4.79
N ILE A 219 3.61 -19.67 5.39
CA ILE A 219 2.71 -18.64 5.93
C ILE A 219 1.87 -18.02 4.82
N ALA A 220 2.48 -17.72 3.66
CA ALA A 220 1.73 -17.19 2.51
C ALA A 220 0.60 -18.15 2.06
N ARG A 221 0.86 -19.47 2.01
CA ARG A 221 -0.19 -20.47 1.71
C ARG A 221 -1.25 -20.53 2.79
N ARG A 222 -0.84 -20.52 4.06
CA ARG A 222 -1.77 -20.55 5.20
C ARG A 222 -2.75 -19.37 5.19
N LEU A 223 -2.31 -18.17 4.78
CA LEU A 223 -3.21 -17.01 4.65
C LEU A 223 -4.41 -17.31 3.72
N VAL A 224 -4.21 -18.11 2.66
CA VAL A 224 -5.31 -18.53 1.77
C VAL A 224 -6.29 -19.45 2.50
N ASP A 225 -5.78 -20.40 3.24
CA ASP A 225 -6.61 -21.38 3.97
C ASP A 225 -7.34 -20.72 5.14
N ASP A 226 -6.70 -19.81 5.86
CA ASP A 226 -7.30 -19.05 6.96
C ASP A 226 -8.42 -18.12 6.43
N ALA A 227 -8.20 -17.46 5.27
CA ALA A 227 -9.23 -16.65 4.63
C ALA A 227 -10.46 -17.49 4.22
N LEU A 228 -10.26 -18.67 3.62
CA LEU A 228 -11.34 -19.58 3.26
C LEU A 228 -12.10 -20.10 4.49
N ALA A 229 -11.39 -20.41 5.56
CA ALA A 229 -12.01 -20.83 6.82
C ALA A 229 -12.87 -19.70 7.42
N ALA A 230 -12.38 -18.46 7.38
CA ALA A 230 -13.15 -17.29 7.82
C ALA A 230 -14.36 -17.01 6.92
N GLU A 231 -14.22 -17.13 5.60
CA GLU A 231 -15.34 -16.98 4.66
C GLU A 231 -16.46 -18.00 4.91
N ALA A 232 -16.11 -19.24 5.24
CA ALA A 232 -17.08 -20.29 5.53
C ALA A 232 -17.81 -20.12 6.86
N LYS A 233 -17.17 -19.53 7.86
CA LYS A 233 -17.70 -19.42 9.24
C LYS A 233 -18.14 -18.01 9.60
N GLY A 234 -17.76 -17.00 8.83
CA GLY A 234 -17.82 -15.60 9.21
C GLY A 234 -16.73 -15.22 10.24
N LEU A 235 -16.61 -13.96 10.55
CA LEU A 235 -15.76 -13.48 11.64
C LEU A 235 -16.43 -13.77 12.98
N THR A 236 -15.80 -14.61 13.79
CA THR A 236 -16.27 -14.96 15.14
C THR A 236 -15.21 -14.49 16.15
N GLY A 237 -15.67 -13.89 17.24
CA GLY A 237 -14.79 -13.39 18.28
C GLY A 237 -15.12 -11.95 18.68
N GLU A 238 -14.22 -11.36 19.46
CA GLU A 238 -14.35 -10.01 19.99
C GLU A 238 -13.66 -8.98 19.10
N VAL A 239 -14.23 -7.79 19.01
CA VAL A 239 -13.57 -6.61 18.45
C VAL A 239 -12.90 -5.85 19.58
N VAL A 240 -11.61 -5.67 19.52
CA VAL A 240 -10.84 -4.87 20.47
C VAL A 240 -10.39 -3.58 19.79
N ILE A 241 -10.87 -2.47 20.32
CA ILE A 241 -10.45 -1.12 19.92
C ILE A 241 -9.61 -0.54 21.03
N ASP A 242 -8.36 -0.24 20.71
CA ASP A 242 -7.36 0.16 21.68
C ASP A 242 -6.89 1.59 21.38
N ALA A 243 -7.68 2.54 21.88
CA ALA A 243 -7.42 3.97 21.81
C ALA A 243 -6.54 4.40 22.99
N ARG A 244 -5.74 5.45 22.80
CA ARG A 244 -4.79 5.93 23.82
C ARG A 244 -5.36 6.94 24.82
N GLY A 245 -6.66 7.22 24.79
CA GLY A 245 -7.30 8.19 25.69
C GLY A 245 -6.92 9.64 25.40
N ILE A 246 -6.38 9.94 24.24
CA ILE A 246 -5.98 11.31 23.88
C ILE A 246 -7.24 12.16 23.63
N PRO A 247 -7.41 13.29 24.34
CA PRO A 247 -8.58 14.13 24.16
C PRO A 247 -8.65 14.73 22.73
N PHE A 248 -9.86 14.76 22.17
CA PHE A 248 -10.13 15.47 20.94
C PHE A 248 -10.69 16.86 21.23
N ASN A 249 -10.00 17.90 20.81
CA ASN A 249 -10.45 19.28 20.99
C ASN A 249 -11.22 19.76 19.75
N LYS A 250 -12.55 19.73 19.82
CA LYS A 250 -13.46 20.15 18.74
C LYS A 250 -13.32 21.60 18.30
N GLY A 251 -12.71 22.47 19.13
CA GLY A 251 -12.53 23.89 18.83
C GLY A 251 -11.40 24.20 17.85
N ASN A 252 -10.52 23.25 17.58
CA ASN A 252 -9.42 23.43 16.64
C ASN A 252 -9.63 22.52 15.43
N ARG A 253 -10.08 23.07 14.30
CA ARG A 253 -10.28 22.34 13.04
C ARG A 253 -8.98 21.69 12.53
N ASP A 254 -7.82 22.27 12.83
CA ASP A 254 -6.52 21.70 12.48
C ASP A 254 -6.15 20.50 13.36
N SER A 255 -6.74 20.35 14.54
CA SER A 255 -6.53 19.18 15.42
C SER A 255 -7.24 17.92 14.94
N GLY A 256 -8.15 17.98 14.00
CA GLY A 256 -8.81 16.82 13.40
C GLY A 256 -7.87 15.87 12.66
N HIS A 257 -6.66 16.33 12.32
CA HIS A 257 -5.61 15.53 11.69
C HIS A 257 -4.51 15.10 12.67
N GLY A 258 -4.62 15.50 13.96
CA GLY A 258 -3.67 15.10 15.00
C GLY A 258 -4.06 13.81 15.70
N TYR A 259 -3.22 13.38 16.62
CA TYR A 259 -3.42 12.15 17.39
C TYR A 259 -4.75 12.11 18.15
N GLY A 260 -5.24 13.24 18.66
CA GLY A 260 -6.55 13.31 19.31
C GLY A 260 -7.72 13.03 18.37
N GLY A 261 -7.65 13.52 17.12
CA GLY A 261 -8.66 13.23 16.08
C GLY A 261 -8.61 11.76 15.64
N TYR A 262 -7.40 11.19 15.55
CA TYR A 262 -7.23 9.79 15.25
C TYR A 262 -7.85 8.90 16.34
N ASP A 263 -7.56 9.19 17.59
CA ASP A 263 -8.08 8.51 18.76
C ASP A 263 -9.63 8.61 18.86
N GLU A 264 -10.20 9.79 18.53
CA GLU A 264 -11.65 9.96 18.48
C GLU A 264 -12.29 9.09 17.39
N SER A 265 -11.64 8.97 16.21
CA SER A 265 -12.15 8.10 15.15
C SER A 265 -12.23 6.63 15.57
N MET A 266 -11.30 6.18 16.42
CA MET A 266 -11.32 4.84 17.00
C MET A 266 -12.48 4.66 18.00
N ARG A 267 -12.70 5.64 18.89
CA ARG A 267 -13.86 5.64 19.78
C ARG A 267 -15.20 5.64 19.03
N ASP A 268 -15.27 6.39 17.94
CA ASP A 268 -16.48 6.41 17.10
C ASP A 268 -16.66 5.09 16.33
N ALA A 269 -15.57 4.45 15.88
CA ALA A 269 -15.62 3.11 15.30
C ALA A 269 -16.17 2.08 16.30
N ALA A 270 -15.71 2.11 17.55
CA ALA A 270 -16.24 1.24 18.61
C ALA A 270 -17.77 1.40 18.77
N LYS A 271 -18.25 2.64 18.90
CA LYS A 271 -19.70 2.94 19.00
C LYS A 271 -20.51 2.46 17.80
N LEU A 272 -19.94 2.52 16.59
CA LEU A 272 -20.59 2.03 15.37
C LEU A 272 -20.67 0.51 15.34
N LEU A 273 -19.59 -0.16 15.72
CA LEU A 273 -19.51 -1.63 15.75
C LEU A 273 -20.43 -2.24 16.81
N GLU A 274 -20.58 -1.61 17.98
CA GLU A 274 -21.55 -2.04 19.01
C GLU A 274 -22.98 -2.15 18.44
N LYS A 275 -23.37 -1.25 17.51
CA LYS A 275 -24.68 -1.29 16.89
C LYS A 275 -24.91 -2.49 15.94
N THR A 276 -23.84 -3.18 15.55
CA THR A 276 -23.93 -4.38 14.69
C THR A 276 -24.22 -5.66 15.47
N GLY A 277 -24.25 -5.59 16.81
CA GLY A 277 -24.40 -6.76 17.68
C GLY A 277 -23.10 -7.53 17.93
N MET A 278 -21.95 -7.05 17.42
CA MET A 278 -20.64 -7.61 17.74
C MET A 278 -20.25 -7.29 19.19
N LYS A 279 -19.55 -8.19 19.84
CA LYS A 279 -18.92 -7.91 21.12
C LYS A 279 -17.74 -6.98 20.89
N VAL A 280 -17.80 -5.76 21.43
CA VAL A 280 -16.76 -4.74 21.28
C VAL A 280 -16.18 -4.41 22.65
N THR A 281 -14.87 -4.44 22.78
CA THR A 281 -14.13 -3.91 23.92
C THR A 281 -13.35 -2.66 23.49
N LEU A 282 -13.65 -1.52 24.11
CA LEU A 282 -12.88 -0.29 23.96
C LEU A 282 -11.93 -0.14 25.14
N ASP A 283 -10.64 -0.30 24.93
CA ASP A 283 -9.62 0.25 25.81
C ASP A 283 -9.33 1.71 25.39
N ASN A 284 -9.35 2.61 26.35
CA ASN A 284 -9.14 4.04 26.13
C ASN A 284 -8.11 4.58 27.10
N LYS A 285 -7.00 3.84 27.29
CA LYS A 285 -5.91 4.16 28.18
C LYS A 285 -4.62 4.43 27.42
N ASN A 286 -3.71 5.16 28.02
CA ASN A 286 -2.42 5.45 27.40
C ASN A 286 -1.43 4.27 27.49
N GLU A 287 -1.68 3.34 28.40
CA GLU A 287 -0.86 2.15 28.61
C GLU A 287 -1.12 1.12 27.51
N VAL A 288 -0.09 0.37 27.17
CA VAL A 288 -0.18 -0.77 26.25
C VAL A 288 -1.04 -1.86 26.88
N LEU A 289 -1.95 -2.46 26.13
CA LEU A 289 -2.74 -3.60 26.58
C LEU A 289 -1.82 -4.71 27.11
N PRO A 290 -2.10 -5.25 28.31
CA PRO A 290 -1.30 -6.33 28.85
C PRO A 290 -1.31 -7.56 27.95
N VAL A 291 -0.17 -8.24 27.83
CA VAL A 291 -0.02 -9.49 27.08
C VAL A 291 -1.08 -10.50 27.52
N GLY A 292 -1.79 -11.08 26.56
CA GLY A 292 -2.83 -12.08 26.79
C GLY A 292 -4.15 -11.54 27.36
N SER A 293 -4.34 -10.22 27.44
CA SER A 293 -5.61 -9.62 27.89
C SER A 293 -6.72 -9.70 26.86
N ALA A 294 -6.37 -9.75 25.57
CA ALA A 294 -7.32 -9.90 24.47
C ALA A 294 -7.31 -11.35 23.93
N LYS A 295 -8.34 -12.13 24.23
CA LYS A 295 -8.43 -13.53 23.82
C LYS A 295 -9.60 -13.75 22.86
N GLY A 296 -9.39 -14.57 21.82
CA GLY A 296 -10.42 -14.87 20.85
C GLY A 296 -10.84 -13.64 20.05
N VAL A 297 -9.86 -12.81 19.68
CA VAL A 297 -10.07 -11.56 18.95
C VAL A 297 -10.31 -11.86 17.48
N ALA A 298 -11.42 -11.34 16.95
CA ALA A 298 -11.70 -11.32 15.51
C ALA A 298 -11.07 -10.11 14.81
N ILE A 299 -11.11 -8.94 15.47
CA ILE A 299 -10.57 -7.68 14.96
C ILE A 299 -9.87 -6.96 16.10
N TYR A 300 -8.61 -6.59 15.88
CA TYR A 300 -7.87 -5.68 16.75
C TYR A 300 -7.52 -4.40 15.98
N CYS A 301 -7.82 -3.27 16.57
CA CYS A 301 -7.43 -1.97 16.06
C CYS A 301 -6.85 -1.13 17.19
N GLY A 302 -5.54 -0.90 17.14
CA GLY A 302 -4.83 -0.14 18.15
C GLY A 302 -3.62 0.57 17.58
N TRP A 303 -3.06 1.51 18.36
CA TRP A 303 -1.85 2.23 17.96
C TRP A 303 -1.05 2.68 19.18
N TYR A 304 0.27 2.57 19.07
CA TYR A 304 1.22 2.92 20.12
C TYR A 304 2.44 3.66 19.56
N SER A 305 3.40 3.93 20.43
CA SER A 305 4.71 4.39 20.02
C SER A 305 5.38 3.34 19.12
N HIS A 306 6.13 3.81 18.14
CA HIS A 306 6.83 2.94 17.20
C HIS A 306 7.66 1.87 17.92
N GLY A 307 7.46 0.61 17.56
CA GLY A 307 8.15 -0.53 18.16
C GLY A 307 7.42 -1.21 19.34
N ASN A 308 6.32 -0.66 19.81
CA ASN A 308 5.49 -1.29 20.85
C ASN A 308 4.35 -2.06 20.18
N PHE A 309 4.21 -3.33 20.53
CA PHE A 309 3.17 -4.21 20.00
C PHE A 309 2.37 -4.85 21.11
N VAL A 310 1.11 -5.18 20.80
CA VAL A 310 0.27 -6.05 21.63
C VAL A 310 0.44 -7.47 21.10
N ASP A 311 0.76 -8.39 21.99
CA ASP A 311 0.80 -9.83 21.71
C ASP A 311 -0.58 -10.41 22.06
N CYS A 312 -1.38 -10.69 21.00
CA CYS A 312 -2.74 -11.18 21.11
C CYS A 312 -2.81 -12.68 20.83
#